data_f9732454e39de154af2d3aa6457ddcb0
#
_entry.id   f9732454e39de154af2d3aa6457ddcb0
#
_cell.length_a   1.000
_cell.length_b   1.000
_cell.length_c   1.000
_cell.angle_alpha   90.00
_cell.angle_beta   90.00
_cell.angle_gamma   90.00
#
_symmetry.space_group_name_H-M   'P 1'
#
loop_
_entity.id
_entity.type
_entity.pdbx_description
1 polymer ?
#
loop_
_entity_poly.entity_id
_entity_poly.type
_entity_poly.pdbx_seq_one_letter_code
_entity_poly.pdbx_strand_id
1 'polypeptide(L)'
;MKKLFTYLTMALVTVTMFASCDELWRDSEDREEAYTLEGTWTGYIDTYIYDRYGLSGDSYRTTMYFEREDSYGGWGYEVDYDMYSRYSDYYYCEFEWEVYGGEIRIRYADSWNDVYIYDYSLSDYHFSGYMDDGTSRDIHFSLSYDNRFDWGYWTRSFTRSADHKNVQASGKFAEALNNKK
;
A
#
# COMPACT_ATOMS: atom_id res chain seq x y z
N MET A 1 -10.29 1.17 55.82
CA MET A 1 -9.77 2.07 54.81
C MET A 1 -8.44 1.59 54.18
N LYS A 2 -7.43 1.17 54.91
CA LYS A 2 -6.12 0.71 54.36
C LYS A 2 -6.27 -0.49 53.39
N LYS A 3 -7.12 -1.48 53.67
CA LYS A 3 -7.33 -2.67 52.83
C LYS A 3 -8.04 -2.31 51.50
N LEU A 4 -8.97 -1.36 51.50
CA LEU A 4 -9.66 -0.91 50.28
C LEU A 4 -8.71 -0.20 49.33
N PHE A 5 -7.80 0.60 49.88
CA PHE A 5 -6.76 1.32 49.09
C PHE A 5 -5.77 0.34 48.44
N THR A 6 -5.40 -0.73 49.14
CA THR A 6 -4.51 -1.78 48.61
C THR A 6 -5.17 -2.55 47.44
N TYR A 7 -6.46 -2.87 47.53
CA TYR A 7 -7.17 -3.54 46.41
C TYR A 7 -7.37 -2.63 45.22
N LEU A 8 -7.60 -1.32 45.45
CA LEU A 8 -7.77 -0.33 44.39
C LEU A 8 -6.44 -0.10 43.63
N THR A 9 -5.31 -0.01 44.33
CA THR A 9 -3.99 0.12 43.72
C THR A 9 -3.58 -1.16 42.97
N MET A 10 -3.92 -2.34 43.50
CA MET A 10 -3.61 -3.60 42.86
C MET A 10 -4.44 -3.80 41.56
N ALA A 11 -5.71 -3.41 41.56
CA ALA A 11 -6.55 -3.41 40.38
C ALA A 11 -6.08 -2.42 39.31
N LEU A 12 -5.61 -1.23 39.70
CA LEU A 12 -5.07 -0.22 38.78
C LEU A 12 -3.79 -0.70 38.08
N VAL A 13 -2.89 -1.34 38.84
CA VAL A 13 -1.62 -1.88 38.28
C VAL A 13 -1.88 -3.05 37.31
N THR A 14 -2.86 -3.90 37.59
CA THR A 14 -3.20 -5.00 36.66
C THR A 14 -3.78 -4.49 35.34
N VAL A 15 -4.63 -3.46 35.36
CA VAL A 15 -5.21 -2.86 34.14
C VAL A 15 -4.14 -2.23 33.25
N THR A 16 -3.16 -1.56 33.85
CA THR A 16 -2.07 -0.93 33.06
C THR A 16 -1.11 -1.96 32.45
N MET A 17 -0.92 -3.12 33.05
CA MET A 17 -0.06 -4.17 32.49
C MET A 17 -0.71 -4.85 31.27
N PHE A 18 -2.03 -5.00 31.21
CA PHE A 18 -2.69 -5.59 30.05
C PHE A 18 -2.74 -4.64 28.83
N ALA A 19 -2.94 -3.34 29.04
CA ALA A 19 -2.90 -2.35 27.95
C ALA A 19 -1.52 -2.22 27.29
N SER A 20 -0.44 -2.39 28.06
CA SER A 20 0.94 -2.31 27.56
C SER A 20 1.35 -3.53 26.72
N CYS A 21 0.72 -4.69 26.91
CA CYS A 21 1.06 -5.87 26.12
C CYS A 21 0.52 -5.80 24.69
N ASP A 22 -0.71 -5.32 24.47
CA ASP A 22 -1.31 -5.26 23.14
C ASP A 22 -0.58 -4.28 22.21
N GLU A 23 -0.05 -3.21 22.75
CA GLU A 23 0.71 -2.21 21.99
C GLU A 23 2.09 -2.73 21.55
N LEU A 24 2.77 -3.47 22.42
CA LEU A 24 4.05 -4.10 22.12
C LEU A 24 3.95 -5.24 21.10
N TRP A 25 2.85 -5.99 21.10
CA TRP A 25 2.61 -7.05 20.13
C TRP A 25 2.32 -6.48 18.73
N ARG A 26 1.45 -5.49 18.62
CA ARG A 26 1.18 -4.80 17.35
C ARG A 26 2.43 -4.17 16.75
N ASP A 27 3.24 -3.50 17.57
CA ASP A 27 4.51 -2.93 17.16
C ASP A 27 5.48 -3.97 16.56
N SER A 28 5.49 -5.20 17.07
CA SER A 28 6.33 -6.27 16.54
C SER A 28 5.77 -6.87 15.25
N GLU A 29 4.45 -6.96 15.11
CA GLU A 29 3.75 -7.45 13.92
C GLU A 29 3.92 -6.45 12.76
N ASP A 30 3.68 -5.17 12.98
CA ASP A 30 3.86 -4.12 11.98
C ASP A 30 5.30 -4.10 11.42
N ARG A 31 6.31 -4.32 12.26
CA ARG A 31 7.72 -4.41 11.83
C ARG A 31 8.02 -5.66 11.01
N GLU A 32 7.46 -6.80 11.38
CA GLU A 32 7.62 -8.05 10.64
C GLU A 32 6.94 -7.96 9.27
N GLU A 33 5.77 -7.35 9.21
CA GLU A 33 5.06 -7.08 7.96
C GLU A 33 5.83 -6.11 7.05
N ALA A 34 6.36 -5.02 7.59
CA ALA A 34 7.20 -4.09 6.84
C ALA A 34 8.47 -4.76 6.29
N TYR A 35 9.06 -5.67 7.06
CA TYR A 35 10.20 -6.48 6.61
C TYR A 35 9.80 -7.45 5.48
N THR A 36 8.66 -8.10 5.60
CA THR A 36 8.16 -9.06 4.61
C THR A 36 7.75 -8.37 3.31
N LEU A 37 7.24 -7.14 3.42
CA LEU A 37 6.79 -6.35 2.27
C LEU A 37 7.96 -5.82 1.42
N GLU A 38 9.16 -5.68 1.99
CA GLU A 38 10.34 -5.17 1.29
C GLU A 38 10.65 -6.01 0.03
N GLY A 39 10.77 -5.36 -1.13
CA GLY A 39 11.11 -6.00 -2.39
C GLY A 39 10.15 -5.68 -3.53
N THR A 40 10.20 -6.48 -4.59
CA THR A 40 9.38 -6.29 -5.79
C THR A 40 8.24 -7.28 -5.85
N TRP A 41 7.06 -6.78 -6.14
CA TRP A 41 5.81 -7.53 -6.22
C TRP A 41 5.14 -7.27 -7.55
N THR A 42 4.81 -8.34 -8.29
CA THR A 42 4.19 -8.25 -9.63
C THR A 42 2.90 -9.06 -9.68
N GLY A 43 1.87 -8.49 -10.29
CA GLY A 43 0.58 -9.17 -10.44
C GLY A 43 -0.48 -8.27 -11.06
N TYR A 44 -1.65 -8.23 -10.45
CA TYR A 44 -2.80 -7.51 -11.00
C TYR A 44 -3.49 -6.68 -9.92
N ILE A 45 -3.97 -5.51 -10.33
CA ILE A 45 -4.93 -4.69 -9.60
C ILE A 45 -6.20 -4.61 -10.44
N ASP A 46 -7.33 -4.98 -9.84
CA ASP A 46 -8.65 -4.92 -10.44
C ASP A 46 -9.48 -3.86 -9.71
N THR A 47 -10.05 -2.93 -10.47
CA THR A 47 -10.90 -1.86 -9.94
C THR A 47 -12.32 -2.04 -10.44
N TYR A 48 -13.30 -2.04 -9.53
CA TYR A 48 -14.70 -2.24 -9.86
C TYR A 48 -15.58 -1.09 -9.35
N ILE A 49 -16.51 -0.65 -10.18
CA ILE A 49 -17.53 0.33 -9.85
C ILE A 49 -18.89 -0.28 -10.11
N TYR A 50 -19.78 -0.21 -9.12
CA TYR A 50 -21.19 -0.51 -9.29
C TYR A 50 -21.95 0.78 -9.60
N ASP A 51 -22.50 0.88 -10.81
CA ASP A 51 -23.35 1.98 -11.20
C ASP A 51 -24.74 1.49 -11.63
N ARG A 52 -25.61 2.43 -12.06
CA ARG A 52 -26.96 2.11 -12.53
C ARG A 52 -27.00 1.22 -13.78
N TYR A 53 -25.89 1.03 -14.46
CA TYR A 53 -25.77 0.24 -15.69
C TYR A 53 -25.14 -1.13 -15.43
N GLY A 54 -24.70 -1.39 -14.22
CA GLY A 54 -24.11 -2.65 -13.79
C GLY A 54 -22.69 -2.50 -13.24
N LEU A 55 -21.95 -3.60 -13.26
CA LEU A 55 -20.56 -3.67 -12.86
C LEU A 55 -19.68 -3.25 -14.04
N SER A 56 -18.85 -2.25 -13.86
CA SER A 56 -17.77 -1.88 -14.77
C SER A 56 -16.45 -1.80 -14.02
N GLY A 57 -15.33 -2.02 -14.71
CA GLY A 57 -14.03 -1.98 -14.06
C GLY A 57 -12.88 -2.07 -15.05
N ASP A 58 -11.70 -1.76 -14.55
CA ASP A 58 -10.43 -1.83 -15.26
C ASP A 58 -9.51 -2.81 -14.53
N SER A 59 -8.65 -3.48 -15.29
CA SER A 59 -7.61 -4.37 -14.76
C SER A 59 -6.25 -3.90 -15.23
N TYR A 60 -5.31 -3.81 -14.28
CA TYR A 60 -3.94 -3.38 -14.51
C TYR A 60 -2.99 -4.52 -14.15
N ARG A 61 -2.02 -4.75 -15.02
CA ARG A 61 -0.83 -5.51 -14.61
C ARG A 61 0.09 -4.56 -13.89
N THR A 62 0.31 -4.82 -12.61
CA THR A 62 1.03 -3.92 -11.71
C THR A 62 2.34 -4.54 -11.24
N THR A 63 3.36 -3.72 -11.11
CA THR A 63 4.59 -4.06 -10.39
C THR A 63 4.90 -2.96 -9.40
N MET A 64 5.01 -3.32 -8.13
CA MET A 64 5.33 -2.42 -7.03
C MET A 64 6.69 -2.80 -6.43
N TYR A 65 7.48 -1.81 -6.08
CA TYR A 65 8.72 -1.97 -5.32
C TYR A 65 8.63 -1.22 -4.01
N PHE A 66 8.90 -1.93 -2.95
CA PHE A 66 8.93 -1.39 -1.58
C PHE A 66 10.37 -1.39 -1.09
N GLU A 67 10.93 -0.20 -0.87
CA GLU A 67 12.22 -0.01 -0.21
C GLU A 67 11.99 0.45 1.22
N ARG A 68 12.57 -0.27 2.17
CA ARG A 68 12.43 0.04 3.57
C ARG A 68 13.52 0.99 4.04
N GLU A 69 13.16 2.12 4.63
CA GLU A 69 14.09 3.09 5.21
C GLU A 69 14.18 2.95 6.73
N ASP A 70 13.07 2.58 7.37
CA ASP A 70 13.02 2.38 8.82
C ASP A 70 12.36 1.04 9.20
N SER A 71 11.90 0.94 10.44
CA SER A 71 11.30 -0.30 10.95
C SER A 71 9.89 -0.56 10.44
N TYR A 72 9.20 0.44 9.92
CA TYR A 72 7.77 0.37 9.61
C TYR A 72 7.45 0.72 8.17
N GLY A 73 8.37 1.33 7.42
CA GLY A 73 8.07 1.77 6.07
C GLY A 73 9.27 2.36 5.34
N GLY A 74 8.98 3.09 4.29
CA GLY A 74 9.97 3.72 3.43
C GLY A 74 9.32 4.30 2.18
N TRP A 75 9.94 4.09 1.05
CA TRP A 75 9.48 4.60 -0.24
C TRP A 75 9.41 3.47 -1.28
N GLY A 76 8.81 3.75 -2.41
CA GLY A 76 8.67 2.76 -3.45
C GLY A 76 8.31 3.31 -4.81
N TYR A 77 8.19 2.40 -5.76
CA TYR A 77 7.79 2.67 -7.14
C TYR A 77 6.66 1.75 -7.56
N GLU A 78 5.83 2.23 -8.45
CA GLU A 78 4.77 1.45 -9.07
C GLU A 78 4.76 1.67 -10.58
N VAL A 79 4.54 0.59 -11.32
CA VAL A 79 4.34 0.61 -12.76
C VAL A 79 3.09 -0.19 -13.08
N ASP A 80 2.11 0.48 -13.70
CA ASP A 80 0.86 -0.12 -14.12
C ASP A 80 0.74 -0.16 -15.63
N TYR A 81 0.32 -1.30 -16.14
CA TYR A 81 -0.02 -1.49 -17.55
C TYR A 81 -1.53 -1.71 -17.68
N ASP A 82 -2.18 -0.85 -18.45
CA ASP A 82 -3.59 -1.01 -18.79
C ASP A 82 -3.75 -2.25 -19.69
N MET A 83 -4.43 -3.28 -19.18
CA MET A 83 -4.65 -4.55 -19.91
C MET A 83 -5.54 -4.40 -21.13
N TYR A 84 -6.31 -3.31 -21.22
CA TYR A 84 -7.26 -3.03 -22.31
C TYR A 84 -6.74 -1.98 -23.30
N SER A 85 -5.61 -1.33 -23.00
CA SER A 85 -5.02 -0.34 -23.91
C SER A 85 -4.41 -1.02 -25.13
N ARG A 86 -4.73 -0.49 -26.34
CA ARG A 86 -4.15 -0.94 -27.61
C ARG A 86 -2.70 -0.48 -27.79
N TYR A 87 -2.22 0.46 -26.98
CA TYR A 87 -0.95 1.16 -27.16
C TYR A 87 0.09 0.78 -26.13
N SER A 88 -0.16 -0.21 -25.26
CA SER A 88 0.72 -0.60 -24.16
C SER A 88 1.10 0.60 -23.28
N ASP A 89 0.13 1.47 -23.02
CA ASP A 89 0.32 2.60 -22.15
C ASP A 89 0.64 2.09 -20.73
N TYR A 90 1.61 2.71 -20.12
CA TYR A 90 1.98 2.44 -18.75
C TYR A 90 1.97 3.73 -17.93
N TYR A 91 1.76 3.55 -16.64
CA TYR A 91 1.79 4.61 -15.64
C TYR A 91 2.90 4.27 -14.66
N TYR A 92 3.70 5.25 -14.30
CA TYR A 92 4.74 5.12 -13.29
C TYR A 92 4.51 6.15 -12.21
N CYS A 93 4.64 5.76 -10.95
CA CYS A 93 4.58 6.68 -9.83
C CYS A 93 5.57 6.27 -8.73
N GLU A 94 5.91 7.25 -7.92
CA GLU A 94 6.66 7.08 -6.69
C GLU A 94 5.71 7.22 -5.52
N PHE A 95 6.00 6.51 -4.42
CA PHE A 95 5.18 6.57 -3.21
C PHE A 95 6.03 6.42 -1.95
N GLU A 96 5.52 6.96 -0.85
CA GLU A 96 5.91 6.64 0.51
C GLU A 96 4.94 5.59 1.06
N TRP A 97 5.41 4.72 1.95
CA TRP A 97 4.58 3.71 2.57
C TRP A 97 4.95 3.49 4.03
N GLU A 98 3.97 3.08 4.83
CA GLU A 98 4.19 2.65 6.21
C GLU A 98 3.18 1.58 6.61
N VAL A 99 3.58 0.69 7.51
CA VAL A 99 2.72 -0.28 8.20
C VAL A 99 2.43 0.25 9.58
N TYR A 100 1.15 0.38 9.91
CA TYR A 100 0.72 0.84 11.22
C TYR A 100 -0.61 0.23 11.63
N GLY A 101 -0.63 -0.50 12.75
CA GLY A 101 -1.83 -1.09 13.31
C GLY A 101 -2.48 -2.18 12.45
N GLY A 102 -1.68 -2.90 11.65
CA GLY A 102 -2.15 -3.94 10.73
C GLY A 102 -2.76 -3.38 9.44
N GLU A 103 -2.49 -2.13 9.10
CA GLU A 103 -2.84 -1.50 7.82
C GLU A 103 -1.57 -1.01 7.13
N ILE A 104 -1.53 -1.07 5.81
CA ILE A 104 -0.46 -0.49 5.00
C ILE A 104 -1.00 0.79 4.37
N ARG A 105 -0.37 1.90 4.69
CA ARG A 105 -0.68 3.20 4.08
C ARG A 105 0.30 3.49 2.95
N ILE A 106 -0.20 3.90 1.79
CA ILE A 106 0.58 4.33 0.63
C ILE A 106 0.21 5.78 0.32
N ARG A 107 1.21 6.64 0.19
CA ARG A 107 1.08 8.03 -0.22
C ARG A 107 1.80 8.25 -1.54
N TYR A 108 1.06 8.40 -2.63
CA TYR A 108 1.64 8.70 -3.93
C TYR A 108 2.10 10.16 -4.01
N ALA A 109 3.25 10.38 -4.65
CA ALA A 109 3.88 11.71 -4.75
C ALA A 109 2.97 12.78 -5.37
N ASP A 110 2.13 12.39 -6.32
CA ASP A 110 1.22 13.28 -7.05
C ASP A 110 -0.24 13.23 -6.53
N SER A 111 -0.49 12.54 -5.42
CA SER A 111 -1.84 12.41 -4.84
C SER A 111 -1.99 13.21 -3.55
N TRP A 112 -3.19 13.75 -3.34
CA TRP A 112 -3.58 14.41 -2.08
C TRP A 112 -4.17 13.43 -1.05
N ASN A 113 -4.56 12.24 -1.49
CA ASN A 113 -5.17 11.22 -0.64
C ASN A 113 -4.20 10.07 -0.44
N ASP A 114 -4.17 9.55 0.78
CA ASP A 114 -3.51 8.30 1.09
C ASP A 114 -4.38 7.13 0.60
N VAL A 115 -3.75 6.04 0.22
CA VAL A 115 -4.38 4.75 -0.08
C VAL A 115 -4.10 3.81 1.07
N TYR A 116 -5.12 3.15 1.57
CA TYR A 116 -5.01 2.19 2.66
C TYR A 116 -5.22 0.79 2.14
N ILE A 117 -4.31 -0.13 2.49
CA ILE A 117 -4.44 -1.56 2.23
C ILE A 117 -4.89 -2.23 3.52
N TYR A 118 -5.98 -2.96 3.45
CA TYR A 118 -6.61 -3.64 4.57
C TYR A 118 -7.11 -5.02 4.16
N ASP A 119 -7.45 -5.86 5.14
CA ASP A 119 -7.91 -7.25 4.91
C ASP A 119 -6.96 -8.00 3.95
N TYR A 120 -5.65 -7.83 4.14
CA TYR A 120 -4.65 -8.40 3.28
C TYR A 120 -4.05 -9.69 3.83
N SER A 121 -3.46 -10.46 2.92
CA SER A 121 -2.62 -11.61 3.23
C SER A 121 -1.22 -11.35 2.66
N LEU A 122 -0.23 -11.32 3.52
CA LEU A 122 1.17 -11.12 3.17
C LEU A 122 2.01 -12.32 3.61
N SER A 123 2.84 -12.81 2.71
CA SER A 123 3.81 -13.87 2.94
C SER A 123 5.05 -13.62 2.09
N ASP A 124 6.11 -14.40 2.23
CA ASP A 124 7.35 -14.26 1.44
C ASP A 124 7.15 -14.30 -0.08
N TYR A 125 6.02 -14.83 -0.57
CA TYR A 125 5.81 -15.06 -2.01
C TYR A 125 4.51 -14.50 -2.55
N HIS A 126 3.58 -14.11 -1.70
CA HIS A 126 2.26 -13.68 -2.11
C HIS A 126 1.76 -12.52 -1.25
N PHE A 127 1.20 -11.51 -1.91
CA PHE A 127 0.61 -10.34 -1.30
C PHE A 127 -0.70 -10.01 -2.01
N SER A 128 -1.82 -10.10 -1.29
CA SER A 128 -3.15 -9.84 -1.84
C SER A 128 -4.06 -9.19 -0.81
N GLY A 129 -5.05 -8.45 -1.26
CA GLY A 129 -5.98 -7.77 -0.36
C GLY A 129 -6.84 -6.74 -1.08
N TYR A 130 -7.29 -5.77 -0.30
CA TYR A 130 -8.14 -4.68 -0.72
C TYR A 130 -7.44 -3.34 -0.51
N MET A 131 -7.77 -2.37 -1.38
CA MET A 131 -7.28 -1.00 -1.26
C MET A 131 -8.46 -0.04 -1.16
N ASP A 132 -8.35 0.95 -0.28
CA ASP A 132 -9.25 2.09 -0.20
C ASP A 132 -8.49 3.35 -0.66
N ASP A 133 -8.91 3.91 -1.77
CA ASP A 133 -8.39 5.15 -2.35
C ASP A 133 -9.25 6.37 -1.99
N GLY A 134 -10.19 6.22 -1.07
CA GLY A 134 -11.17 7.23 -0.69
C GLY A 134 -12.28 7.43 -1.73
N THR A 135 -12.40 6.55 -2.73
CA THR A 135 -13.48 6.55 -3.72
C THR A 135 -14.52 5.48 -3.39
N SER A 136 -15.55 5.35 -4.24
CA SER A 136 -16.55 4.28 -4.12
C SER A 136 -16.22 3.05 -4.97
N ARG A 137 -14.95 2.87 -5.34
CA ARG A 137 -14.50 1.71 -6.10
C ARG A 137 -14.08 0.60 -5.15
N ASP A 138 -14.42 -0.62 -5.53
CA ASP A 138 -13.81 -1.79 -4.93
C ASP A 138 -12.51 -2.09 -5.67
N ILE A 139 -11.40 -2.09 -4.96
CA ILE A 139 -10.08 -2.30 -5.52
C ILE A 139 -9.48 -3.54 -4.88
N HIS A 140 -9.20 -4.53 -5.70
CA HIS A 140 -8.60 -5.79 -5.29
C HIS A 140 -7.23 -5.93 -5.94
N PHE A 141 -6.28 -6.48 -5.23
CA PHE A 141 -4.98 -6.80 -5.79
C PHE A 141 -4.53 -8.22 -5.44
N SER A 142 -3.70 -8.76 -6.30
CA SER A 142 -3.04 -10.05 -6.10
C SER A 142 -1.68 -10.03 -6.76
N LEU A 143 -0.63 -10.02 -5.94
CA LEU A 143 0.75 -9.87 -6.35
C LEU A 143 1.58 -11.06 -5.87
N SER A 144 2.63 -11.37 -6.61
CA SER A 144 3.64 -12.37 -6.27
C SER A 144 5.01 -11.71 -6.20
N TYR A 145 5.87 -12.18 -5.29
CA TYR A 145 7.24 -11.69 -5.18
C TYR A 145 8.03 -11.97 -6.46
N ASP A 146 8.70 -10.95 -7.01
CA ASP A 146 9.48 -11.04 -8.25
C ASP A 146 10.85 -10.39 -8.12
N ASN A 147 11.87 -11.19 -7.86
CA ASN A 147 13.25 -10.73 -7.74
C ASN A 147 13.96 -10.54 -9.10
N ARG A 148 13.27 -10.72 -10.23
CA ARG A 148 13.84 -10.64 -11.58
C ARG A 148 13.46 -9.38 -12.31
N PHE A 149 12.54 -8.58 -11.77
CA PHE A 149 12.12 -7.34 -12.41
C PHE A 149 13.26 -6.32 -12.42
N ASP A 150 13.57 -5.75 -13.60
CA ASP A 150 14.66 -4.79 -13.77
C ASP A 150 14.17 -3.33 -13.60
N TRP A 151 14.20 -2.86 -12.38
CA TRP A 151 13.91 -1.45 -12.06
C TRP A 151 14.93 -0.47 -12.67
N GLY A 152 16.14 -0.91 -12.99
CA GLY A 152 17.17 -0.08 -13.60
C GLY A 152 16.79 0.48 -14.99
N TYR A 153 15.87 -0.16 -15.69
CA TYR A 153 15.27 0.38 -16.91
C TYR A 153 14.39 1.60 -16.60
N TRP A 154 13.55 1.50 -15.60
CA TRP A 154 12.59 2.52 -15.19
C TRP A 154 13.27 3.73 -14.56
N THR A 155 14.08 3.56 -13.55
CA THR A 155 14.77 4.62 -12.83
C THR A 155 15.73 5.40 -13.75
N ARG A 156 16.42 4.74 -14.71
CA ARG A 156 17.30 5.42 -15.68
C ARG A 156 16.53 6.21 -16.74
N SER A 157 15.35 5.77 -17.12
CA SER A 157 14.50 6.48 -18.08
C SER A 157 14.01 7.81 -17.51
N PHE A 158 13.67 7.85 -16.23
CA PHE A 158 13.16 9.05 -15.56
C PHE A 158 14.26 10.09 -15.29
N THR A 159 15.47 9.70 -14.89
CA THR A 159 16.58 10.63 -14.68
C THR A 159 17.13 11.25 -15.97
N ARG A 160 16.88 10.65 -17.14
CA ARG A 160 17.31 11.18 -18.45
C ARG A 160 16.23 11.95 -19.19
N SER A 161 15.00 11.87 -18.79
CA SER A 161 13.86 12.38 -19.55
C SER A 161 13.26 13.66 -18.97
N ALA A 162 14.07 14.71 -18.84
CA ALA A 162 13.52 16.07 -18.85
C ALA A 162 12.83 16.43 -20.18
N ASP A 163 12.89 15.55 -21.21
CA ASP A 163 12.37 15.77 -22.56
C ASP A 163 11.18 14.86 -22.98
N HIS A 164 10.75 13.89 -22.16
CA HIS A 164 9.60 13.05 -22.51
C HIS A 164 8.29 13.66 -22.05
N LYS A 165 7.71 14.47 -22.95
CA LYS A 165 6.39 15.12 -22.79
C LYS A 165 5.19 14.16 -22.70
N ASN A 166 5.39 12.85 -22.63
CA ASN A 166 4.35 11.83 -22.62
C ASN A 166 4.43 10.83 -21.45
N VAL A 167 5.30 11.06 -20.47
CA VAL A 167 5.28 10.27 -19.25
C VAL A 167 4.37 11.00 -18.27
N GLN A 168 3.12 10.59 -18.18
CA GLN A 168 2.28 10.98 -17.06
C GLN A 168 2.89 10.35 -15.81
N ALA A 169 3.38 11.20 -14.91
CA ALA A 169 4.06 10.83 -13.67
C ALA A 169 3.07 10.43 -12.56
N SER A 170 1.89 9.99 -12.91
CA SER A 170 0.91 9.47 -11.95
C SER A 170 0.46 8.09 -12.41
N GLY A 171 0.55 7.10 -11.55
CA GLY A 171 -0.12 5.84 -11.80
C GLY A 171 -1.60 6.10 -12.10
N LYS A 172 -2.22 5.32 -12.97
CA LYS A 172 -3.65 5.53 -13.31
C LYS A 172 -4.53 5.39 -12.07
N PHE A 173 -4.04 4.69 -11.11
CA PHE A 173 -4.58 4.57 -9.77
C PHE A 173 -4.57 5.93 -9.05
N ALA A 174 -3.44 6.65 -9.05
CA ALA A 174 -3.31 8.00 -8.51
C ALA A 174 -4.04 9.05 -9.38
N GLU A 175 -4.12 8.87 -10.71
CA GLU A 175 -4.88 9.76 -11.61
C GLU A 175 -6.37 9.75 -11.29
N ALA A 176 -6.92 8.62 -10.91
CA ALA A 176 -8.31 8.51 -10.51
C ALA A 176 -8.62 9.29 -9.22
N LEU A 177 -7.64 9.50 -8.35
CA LEU A 177 -7.75 10.35 -7.16
C LEU A 177 -7.75 11.85 -7.51
N ASN A 178 -7.08 12.24 -8.58
CA ASN A 178 -6.96 13.65 -9.00
C ASN A 178 -8.16 14.15 -9.85
N ASN A 179 -8.94 13.27 -10.46
CA ASN A 179 -10.07 13.64 -11.35
C ASN A 179 -11.39 13.94 -10.61
N LYS A 180 -11.38 14.04 -9.28
CA LYS A 180 -12.50 14.60 -8.49
C LYS A 180 -12.33 16.11 -8.30
N LYS A 181 -12.56 16.90 -9.37
CA LYS A 181 -12.92 18.32 -9.27
C LYS A 181 -14.31 18.55 -9.81
#